data_f0df19a3e0eaf299966649e55a27ddca
#
_entry.id   f0df19a3e0eaf299966649e55a27ddca
#
_cell.length_a   1.000
_cell.length_b   1.000
_cell.length_c   1.000
_cell.angle_alpha   90.00
_cell.angle_beta   90.00
_cell.angle_gamma   90.00
#
_symmetry.space_group_name_H-M   'P 1'
#
loop_
_entity.id
_entity.type
_entity.pdbx_description
1 polymer ?
#
loop_
_entity_poly.entity_id
_entity_poly.type
_entity_poly.pdbx_seq_one_letter_code
_entity_poly.pdbx_strand_id
1 'polypeptide(L)'
;MPQFHAVTPPRTSAVRRVRRRLARLLAPEFDAELRAARRKLRATRAELRRARAAAVSGVPAHVETTITRVRDEHLTYLKPDNLRDLARVVADLERDELPGVLVEAGTALGGSAIVIAAAKSPARPLKVYDVFGMIPPPGERDGQDVHERYAAIAGGRAKGVGGETYYGYRDDLREEVAASFARLGVPTGEHDVELIAGLFEDTITLDEPVALAHLDGDWYESTMTCLTRIAPLLVPGGRIVLDDYDKWSGCRAAVDEFFSGRGGFHFERRSRLHVVRA
;
A
#
# COMPACT_ATOMS: atom_id res chain seq x y z
N MET A 1 61.97 -5.68 28.52
CA MET A 1 60.52 -5.45 28.30
C MET A 1 59.91 -6.74 27.83
N PRO A 2 59.07 -7.47 28.58
CA PRO A 2 58.45 -8.71 28.11
C PRO A 2 57.23 -8.40 27.28
N GLN A 3 57.15 -9.05 26.10
CA GLN A 3 56.00 -8.99 25.22
C GLN A 3 54.87 -9.85 25.78
N PHE A 4 53.71 -9.23 26.08
CA PHE A 4 52.46 -9.90 26.43
C PHE A 4 51.79 -10.43 25.14
N HIS A 5 51.82 -11.78 24.92
CA HIS A 5 50.98 -12.40 23.93
C HIS A 5 49.54 -12.39 24.36
N ALA A 6 48.69 -11.71 23.58
CA ALA A 6 47.24 -11.70 23.76
C ALA A 6 46.67 -13.11 23.49
N VAL A 7 46.13 -13.74 24.53
CA VAL A 7 45.40 -15.01 24.43
C VAL A 7 44.03 -14.74 23.84
N THR A 8 43.79 -15.17 22.61
CA THR A 8 42.49 -15.08 21.95
C THR A 8 41.53 -16.08 22.61
N PRO A 9 40.33 -15.64 23.08
CA PRO A 9 39.36 -16.55 23.71
C PRO A 9 38.83 -17.57 22.68
N PRO A 10 38.56 -18.84 23.08
CA PRO A 10 38.17 -19.89 22.16
C PRO A 10 36.78 -19.64 21.59
N ARG A 11 36.63 -19.92 20.27
CA ARG A 11 35.42 -19.77 19.48
C ARG A 11 34.20 -20.47 20.12
N THR A 12 33.32 -19.71 20.76
CA THR A 12 32.08 -20.14 21.43
C THR A 12 31.04 -20.84 20.51
N SER A 13 31.24 -20.83 19.19
CA SER A 13 30.30 -21.40 18.22
C SER A 13 30.36 -22.93 18.09
N ALA A 14 31.53 -23.54 18.29
CA ALA A 14 31.69 -25.00 18.20
C ALA A 14 31.12 -25.73 19.43
N VAL A 15 31.42 -25.23 20.62
CA VAL A 15 30.88 -25.77 21.88
C VAL A 15 29.35 -25.65 21.94
N ARG A 16 28.78 -24.55 21.46
CA ARG A 16 27.32 -24.40 21.33
C ARG A 16 26.70 -25.41 20.34
N ARG A 17 27.39 -25.73 19.25
CA ARG A 17 26.91 -26.74 18.26
C ARG A 17 26.94 -28.16 18.85
N VAL A 18 27.99 -28.52 19.53
CA VAL A 18 28.12 -29.86 20.17
C VAL A 18 27.09 -30.01 21.31
N ARG A 19 26.92 -29.02 22.18
CA ARG A 19 25.86 -29.03 23.21
C ARG A 19 24.45 -29.15 22.62
N ARG A 20 24.15 -28.48 21.51
CA ARG A 20 22.88 -28.61 20.81
C ARG A 20 22.67 -30.01 20.20
N ARG A 21 23.72 -30.65 19.69
CA ARG A 21 23.64 -32.01 19.16
C ARG A 21 23.41 -33.04 20.26
N LEU A 22 24.13 -32.94 21.38
CA LEU A 22 23.97 -33.81 22.54
C LEU A 22 22.58 -33.65 23.21
N ALA A 23 22.07 -32.43 23.34
CA ALA A 23 20.73 -32.17 23.88
C ALA A 23 19.64 -32.79 23.00
N ARG A 24 19.80 -32.79 21.67
CA ARG A 24 18.85 -33.44 20.74
C ARG A 24 18.83 -34.97 20.84
N LEU A 25 19.95 -35.59 21.19
CA LEU A 25 20.09 -37.04 21.32
C LEU A 25 19.63 -37.56 22.71
N LEU A 26 19.75 -36.73 23.74
CA LEU A 26 19.49 -37.14 25.12
C LEU A 26 18.07 -36.78 25.64
N ALA A 27 17.38 -35.82 24.98
CA ALA A 27 16.02 -35.43 25.37
C ALA A 27 15.27 -34.84 24.16
N PRO A 28 14.85 -35.64 23.18
CA PRO A 28 14.19 -35.12 21.96
C PRO A 28 12.86 -34.41 22.27
N GLU A 29 12.15 -34.84 23.31
CA GLU A 29 10.88 -34.21 23.76
C GLU A 29 11.12 -32.79 24.29
N PHE A 30 12.15 -32.61 25.11
CA PHE A 30 12.54 -31.28 25.64
C PHE A 30 12.97 -30.30 24.55
N ASP A 31 13.66 -30.77 23.51
CA ASP A 31 14.04 -29.93 22.37
C ASP A 31 12.80 -29.56 21.52
N ALA A 32 11.80 -30.42 21.42
CA ALA A 32 10.52 -30.16 20.77
C ALA A 32 9.70 -29.10 21.55
N GLU A 33 9.59 -29.25 22.86
CA GLU A 33 8.92 -28.28 23.74
C GLU A 33 9.61 -26.91 23.71
N LEU A 34 10.93 -26.89 23.76
CA LEU A 34 11.70 -25.66 23.68
C LEU A 34 11.50 -24.94 22.33
N ARG A 35 11.43 -25.69 21.22
CA ARG A 35 11.09 -25.13 19.90
C ARG A 35 9.68 -24.58 19.89
N ALA A 36 8.70 -25.29 20.46
CA ALA A 36 7.32 -24.85 20.55
C ALA A 36 7.20 -23.56 21.40
N ALA A 37 7.84 -23.54 22.58
CA ALA A 37 7.87 -22.36 23.45
C ALA A 37 8.51 -21.14 22.75
N ARG A 38 9.60 -21.34 22.03
CA ARG A 38 10.25 -20.27 21.25
C ARG A 38 9.37 -19.75 20.10
N ARG A 39 8.65 -20.64 19.41
CA ARG A 39 7.66 -20.22 18.39
C ARG A 39 6.55 -19.39 19.02
N LYS A 40 5.97 -19.86 20.12
CA LYS A 40 4.93 -19.13 20.88
C LYS A 40 5.43 -17.76 21.33
N LEU A 41 6.62 -17.68 21.90
CA LEU A 41 7.22 -16.41 22.34
C LEU A 41 7.46 -15.44 21.18
N ARG A 42 7.89 -15.93 20.01
CA ARG A 42 8.05 -15.11 18.81
C ARG A 42 6.71 -14.58 18.31
N ALA A 43 5.67 -15.41 18.28
CA ALA A 43 4.30 -15.03 17.91
C ALA A 43 3.77 -13.94 18.85
N THR A 44 3.80 -14.19 20.17
CA THR A 44 3.35 -13.21 21.18
C THR A 44 4.11 -11.87 21.11
N ARG A 45 5.45 -11.91 20.88
CA ARG A 45 6.22 -10.68 20.69
C ARG A 45 5.85 -9.92 19.42
N ALA A 46 5.50 -10.64 18.34
CA ALA A 46 5.02 -10.03 17.11
C ALA A 46 3.64 -9.37 17.32
N GLU A 47 2.72 -10.07 17.99
CA GLU A 47 1.40 -9.54 18.37
C GLU A 47 1.51 -8.29 19.26
N LEU A 48 2.36 -8.32 20.27
CA LEU A 48 2.57 -7.17 21.15
C LEU A 48 3.16 -5.96 20.39
N ARG A 49 4.08 -6.19 19.45
CA ARG A 49 4.60 -5.11 18.59
C ARG A 49 3.50 -4.52 17.71
N ARG A 50 2.63 -5.37 17.13
CA ARG A 50 1.49 -4.93 16.30
C ARG A 50 0.49 -4.12 17.14
N ALA A 51 0.12 -4.62 18.32
CA ALA A 51 -0.78 -3.92 19.24
C ALA A 51 -0.23 -2.55 19.68
N ARG A 52 1.08 -2.47 19.98
CA ARG A 52 1.73 -1.19 20.28
C ARG A 52 1.77 -0.24 19.09
N ALA A 53 2.07 -0.76 17.89
CA ALA A 53 2.03 0.03 16.66
C ALA A 53 0.61 0.56 16.39
N ALA A 54 -0.42 -0.27 16.54
CA ALA A 54 -1.82 0.12 16.40
C ALA A 54 -2.20 1.21 17.44
N ALA A 55 -1.83 1.05 18.69
CA ALA A 55 -2.11 2.04 19.75
C ALA A 55 -1.45 3.40 19.49
N VAL A 56 -0.25 3.41 18.88
CA VAL A 56 0.47 4.65 18.52
C VAL A 56 -0.02 5.22 17.21
N SER A 57 -0.39 4.36 16.25
CA SER A 57 -0.80 4.78 14.91
C SER A 57 -2.26 5.22 14.80
N GLY A 58 -3.11 4.89 15.76
CA GLY A 58 -4.56 5.09 15.66
C GLY A 58 -5.26 4.20 14.61
N VAL A 59 -4.57 3.15 14.13
CA VAL A 59 -5.08 2.19 13.13
C VAL A 59 -5.47 0.89 13.84
N PRO A 60 -6.63 0.27 13.56
CA PRO A 60 -7.04 -0.99 14.15
C PRO A 60 -6.00 -2.11 13.95
N ALA A 61 -5.85 -3.01 14.91
CA ALA A 61 -4.80 -4.04 14.89
C ALA A 61 -4.91 -5.00 13.70
N HIS A 62 -6.12 -5.29 13.20
CA HIS A 62 -6.30 -6.12 12.01
C HIS A 62 -5.81 -5.40 10.74
N VAL A 63 -6.05 -4.09 10.62
CA VAL A 63 -5.56 -3.27 9.50
C VAL A 63 -4.04 -3.18 9.54
N GLU A 64 -3.42 -2.99 10.71
CA GLU A 64 -1.96 -3.01 10.86
C GLU A 64 -1.35 -4.37 10.46
N THR A 65 -2.08 -5.46 10.70
CA THR A 65 -1.71 -6.80 10.22
C THR A 65 -1.77 -6.86 8.69
N THR A 66 -2.81 -6.32 8.08
CA THR A 66 -2.95 -6.24 6.62
C THR A 66 -1.84 -5.40 6.01
N ILE A 67 -1.52 -4.22 6.58
CA ILE A 67 -0.38 -3.39 6.15
C ILE A 67 0.94 -4.18 6.15
N THR A 68 1.17 -4.95 7.22
CA THR A 68 2.37 -5.79 7.31
C THR A 68 2.39 -6.82 6.19
N ARG A 69 1.27 -7.52 5.96
CA ARG A 69 1.17 -8.58 4.96
C ARG A 69 1.33 -8.07 3.52
N VAL A 70 0.66 -6.97 3.14
CA VAL A 70 0.81 -6.41 1.79
C VAL A 70 2.25 -5.97 1.51
N ARG A 71 2.99 -5.55 2.54
CA ARG A 71 4.42 -5.22 2.41
C ARG A 71 5.31 -6.45 2.31
N ASP A 72 5.09 -7.45 3.17
CA ASP A 72 5.87 -8.69 3.18
C ASP A 72 5.65 -9.51 1.89
N GLU A 73 4.46 -9.42 1.30
CA GLU A 73 4.07 -10.08 0.05
C GLU A 73 4.33 -9.21 -1.19
N HIS A 74 5.00 -8.07 -1.05
CA HIS A 74 5.39 -7.15 -2.14
C HIS A 74 4.22 -6.62 -2.99
N LEU A 75 3.03 -6.43 -2.40
CA LEU A 75 1.83 -6.01 -3.12
C LEU A 75 1.70 -4.49 -3.28
N THR A 76 2.64 -3.69 -2.81
CA THR A 76 2.57 -2.22 -2.90
C THR A 76 3.96 -1.58 -2.86
N TYR A 77 4.10 -0.47 -3.58
CA TYR A 77 5.26 0.42 -3.51
C TYR A 77 5.18 1.40 -2.33
N LEU A 78 3.99 1.60 -1.74
CA LEU A 78 3.80 2.53 -0.64
C LEU A 78 4.56 2.11 0.61
N LYS A 79 5.12 3.11 1.31
CA LYS A 79 5.75 2.89 2.62
C LYS A 79 4.68 2.60 3.67
N PRO A 80 5.02 1.91 4.78
CA PRO A 80 4.07 1.62 5.85
C PRO A 80 3.35 2.85 6.39
N ASP A 81 4.02 4.01 6.47
CA ASP A 81 3.42 5.23 7.00
C ASP A 81 2.36 5.83 6.05
N ASN A 82 2.53 5.68 4.72
CA ASN A 82 1.53 6.07 3.73
C ASN A 82 0.28 5.20 3.85
N LEU A 83 0.46 3.87 3.98
CA LEU A 83 -0.65 2.93 4.17
C LEU A 83 -1.40 3.18 5.49
N ARG A 84 -0.67 3.50 6.57
CA ARG A 84 -1.28 3.88 7.85
C ARG A 84 -2.07 5.18 7.75
N ASP A 85 -1.58 6.13 6.97
CA ASP A 85 -2.27 7.41 6.76
C ASP A 85 -3.57 7.22 5.99
N LEU A 86 -3.56 6.44 4.89
CA LEU A 86 -4.78 6.03 4.19
C LEU A 86 -5.76 5.31 5.11
N ALA A 87 -5.29 4.34 5.88
CA ALA A 87 -6.13 3.60 6.83
C ALA A 87 -6.76 4.49 7.91
N ARG A 88 -6.02 5.50 8.42
CA ARG A 88 -6.57 6.48 9.37
C ARG A 88 -7.64 7.35 8.72
N VAL A 89 -7.40 7.82 7.50
CA VAL A 89 -8.40 8.59 6.75
C VAL A 89 -9.68 7.78 6.65
N VAL A 90 -9.61 6.52 6.22
CA VAL A 90 -10.79 5.64 6.12
C VAL A 90 -11.46 5.46 7.49
N ALA A 91 -10.69 5.18 8.55
CA ALA A 91 -11.24 5.02 9.90
C ALA A 91 -11.91 6.31 10.43
N ASP A 92 -11.36 7.48 10.08
CA ASP A 92 -11.97 8.76 10.41
C ASP A 92 -13.30 8.96 9.68
N LEU A 93 -13.35 8.65 8.37
CA LEU A 93 -14.58 8.72 7.56
C LEU A 93 -15.68 7.78 8.08
N GLU A 94 -15.31 6.57 8.50
CA GLU A 94 -16.26 5.60 9.10
C GLU A 94 -16.77 6.08 10.46
N ARG A 95 -15.89 6.57 11.32
CA ARG A 95 -16.26 7.09 12.65
C ARG A 95 -17.20 8.30 12.54
N ASP A 96 -16.93 9.19 11.59
CA ASP A 96 -17.67 10.42 11.39
C ASP A 96 -18.89 10.20 10.49
N GLU A 97 -19.17 8.94 10.10
CA GLU A 97 -20.28 8.51 9.24
C GLU A 97 -20.39 9.33 7.94
N LEU A 98 -19.24 9.77 7.40
CA LEU A 98 -19.22 10.59 6.20
C LEU A 98 -19.75 9.76 5.00
N PRO A 99 -20.83 10.19 4.33
CA PRO A 99 -21.41 9.39 3.24
C PRO A 99 -20.51 9.40 2.00
N GLY A 100 -20.72 8.42 1.12
CA GLY A 100 -20.05 8.34 -0.17
C GLY A 100 -19.19 7.12 -0.33
N VAL A 101 -18.87 6.81 -1.59
CA VAL A 101 -18.02 5.69 -1.97
C VAL A 101 -16.54 6.03 -1.75
N LEU A 102 -15.72 4.98 -1.68
CA LEU A 102 -14.28 5.10 -1.73
C LEU A 102 -13.81 4.76 -3.14
N VAL A 103 -12.79 5.46 -3.60
CA VAL A 103 -12.21 5.29 -4.93
C VAL A 103 -10.71 5.09 -4.81
N GLU A 104 -10.16 4.15 -5.57
CA GLU A 104 -8.74 4.09 -5.88
C GLU A 104 -8.57 4.10 -7.40
N ALA A 105 -7.73 4.98 -7.91
CA ALA A 105 -7.35 5.06 -9.31
C ALA A 105 -5.84 4.81 -9.43
N GLY A 106 -5.49 3.66 -10.00
CA GLY A 106 -4.14 3.11 -9.98
C GLY A 106 -3.89 2.26 -8.73
N THR A 107 -3.91 0.94 -8.87
CA THR A 107 -3.76 0.00 -7.74
C THR A 107 -2.56 -0.93 -7.90
N ALA A 108 -2.01 -1.04 -9.11
CA ALA A 108 -0.92 -1.95 -9.45
C ALA A 108 -1.20 -3.39 -8.95
N LEU A 109 -0.55 -3.82 -7.87
CA LEU A 109 -0.72 -5.15 -7.28
C LEU A 109 -1.82 -5.21 -6.19
N GLY A 110 -2.60 -4.14 -6.03
CA GLY A 110 -3.76 -4.10 -5.13
C GLY A 110 -3.48 -3.78 -3.67
N GLY A 111 -2.23 -3.55 -3.28
CA GLY A 111 -1.87 -3.48 -1.86
C GLY A 111 -2.51 -2.31 -1.09
N SER A 112 -2.61 -1.12 -1.66
CA SER A 112 -3.30 0.04 -1.07
C SER A 112 -4.81 -0.18 -1.01
N ALA A 113 -5.43 -0.67 -2.09
CA ALA A 113 -6.85 -1.01 -2.13
C ALA A 113 -7.24 -2.05 -1.06
N ILE A 114 -6.40 -3.08 -0.86
CA ILE A 114 -6.59 -4.10 0.18
C ILE A 114 -6.55 -3.46 1.59
N VAL A 115 -5.65 -2.50 1.83
CA VAL A 115 -5.59 -1.78 3.12
C VAL A 115 -6.83 -0.90 3.31
N ILE A 116 -7.29 -0.20 2.27
CA ILE A 116 -8.53 0.58 2.29
C ILE A 116 -9.72 -0.34 2.57
N ALA A 117 -9.83 -1.49 1.88
CA ALA A 117 -10.89 -2.47 2.10
C ALA A 117 -10.90 -3.06 3.52
N ALA A 118 -9.73 -3.28 4.11
CA ALA A 118 -9.61 -3.75 5.49
C ALA A 118 -9.97 -2.68 6.54
N ALA A 119 -9.87 -1.40 6.19
CA ALA A 119 -10.13 -0.28 7.10
C ALA A 119 -11.58 0.20 7.07
N LYS A 120 -12.30 -0.01 5.96
CA LYS A 120 -13.69 0.43 5.77
C LYS A 120 -14.70 -0.59 6.31
N SER A 121 -15.93 -0.15 6.50
CA SER A 121 -17.08 -1.05 6.68
C SER A 121 -17.20 -1.97 5.45
N PRO A 122 -17.45 -3.29 5.61
CA PRO A 122 -17.66 -4.20 4.48
C PRO A 122 -18.75 -3.72 3.50
N ALA A 123 -19.81 -3.07 3.99
CA ALA A 123 -20.93 -2.59 3.18
C ALA A 123 -20.69 -1.26 2.46
N ARG A 124 -19.57 -0.57 2.71
CA ARG A 124 -19.22 0.67 1.99
C ARG A 124 -18.59 0.31 0.65
N PRO A 125 -19.07 0.85 -0.48
CA PRO A 125 -18.47 0.56 -1.79
C PRO A 125 -17.03 1.08 -1.90
N LEU A 126 -16.16 0.26 -2.50
CA LEU A 126 -14.81 0.64 -2.93
C LEU A 126 -14.68 0.33 -4.43
N LYS A 127 -14.51 1.35 -5.24
CA LYS A 127 -14.26 1.21 -6.68
C LYS A 127 -12.77 1.37 -6.97
N VAL A 128 -12.17 0.36 -7.56
CA VAL A 128 -10.75 0.28 -7.87
C VAL A 128 -10.57 0.26 -9.38
N TYR A 129 -10.03 1.35 -9.91
CA TYR A 129 -9.78 1.55 -11.33
C TYR A 129 -8.32 1.32 -11.65
N ASP A 130 -8.03 0.46 -12.61
CA ASP A 130 -6.68 0.22 -13.12
C ASP A 130 -6.77 -0.39 -14.52
N VAL A 131 -5.75 -0.22 -15.35
CA VAL A 131 -5.66 -0.94 -16.61
C VAL A 131 -5.41 -2.43 -16.39
N PHE A 132 -4.94 -2.83 -15.21
CA PHE A 132 -4.48 -4.17 -14.84
C PHE A 132 -3.51 -4.76 -15.87
N GLY A 133 -2.55 -3.93 -16.26
CA GLY A 133 -1.57 -4.26 -17.29
C GLY A 133 -0.51 -3.17 -17.42
N MET A 134 -0.03 -3.00 -18.66
CA MET A 134 0.97 -1.98 -18.95
C MET A 134 0.37 -0.58 -18.76
N ILE A 135 1.08 0.26 -18.01
CA ILE A 135 0.74 1.68 -17.85
C ILE A 135 0.72 2.37 -19.23
N PRO A 136 -0.28 3.23 -19.53
CA PRO A 136 -0.35 3.93 -20.80
C PRO A 136 0.85 4.87 -21.01
N PRO A 137 1.19 5.23 -22.27
CA PRO A 137 2.27 6.17 -22.54
C PRO A 137 1.94 7.56 -21.98
N PRO A 138 2.96 8.34 -21.56
CA PRO A 138 2.79 9.72 -21.15
C PRO A 138 2.41 10.61 -22.33
N GLY A 139 1.74 11.74 -22.01
CA GLY A 139 1.36 12.76 -22.98
C GLY A 139 2.42 13.88 -23.13
N GLU A 140 2.09 14.86 -23.97
CA GLU A 140 2.98 16.04 -24.21
C GLU A 140 3.14 16.96 -22.99
N ARG A 141 2.20 16.87 -22.03
CA ARG A 141 2.19 17.67 -20.80
C ARG A 141 3.06 17.08 -19.69
N ASP A 142 3.56 15.85 -19.89
CA ASP A 142 4.46 15.20 -18.96
C ASP A 142 5.91 15.66 -19.14
N GLY A 143 6.64 15.75 -18.04
CA GLY A 143 8.05 16.16 -18.06
C GLY A 143 9.00 15.03 -18.47
N GLN A 144 10.26 15.36 -18.61
CA GLN A 144 11.31 14.42 -19.00
C GLN A 144 11.43 13.24 -18.03
N ASP A 145 11.24 13.46 -16.73
CA ASP A 145 11.27 12.43 -15.68
C ASP A 145 10.26 11.32 -15.95
N VAL A 146 9.05 11.69 -16.39
CA VAL A 146 7.97 10.77 -16.75
C VAL A 146 8.30 9.98 -18.01
N HIS A 147 8.75 10.67 -19.07
CA HIS A 147 9.14 10.04 -20.34
C HIS A 147 10.30 9.04 -20.16
N GLU A 148 11.32 9.38 -19.35
CA GLU A 148 12.43 8.48 -19.03
C GLU A 148 11.95 7.24 -18.26
N ARG A 149 11.05 7.44 -17.30
CA ARG A 149 10.43 6.33 -16.55
C ARG A 149 9.65 5.41 -17.48
N TYR A 150 8.79 5.97 -18.33
CA TYR A 150 8.02 5.18 -19.29
C TYR A 150 8.91 4.43 -20.28
N ALA A 151 9.96 5.07 -20.82
CA ALA A 151 10.91 4.40 -21.71
C ALA A 151 11.61 3.20 -21.04
N ALA A 152 11.85 3.25 -19.73
CA ALA A 152 12.38 2.11 -18.98
C ALA A 152 11.35 0.99 -18.86
N ILE A 153 10.07 1.34 -18.62
CA ILE A 153 8.96 0.38 -18.53
C ILE A 153 8.71 -0.27 -19.90
N ALA A 154 8.47 0.52 -20.94
CA ALA A 154 8.20 0.03 -22.29
C ALA A 154 9.35 -0.81 -22.87
N GLY A 155 10.59 -0.50 -22.46
CA GLY A 155 11.79 -1.28 -22.81
C GLY A 155 12.03 -2.53 -21.96
N GLY A 156 11.09 -2.96 -21.12
CA GLY A 156 11.21 -4.18 -20.31
C GLY A 156 12.24 -4.10 -19.17
N ARG A 157 12.74 -2.91 -18.82
CA ARG A 157 13.79 -2.71 -17.80
C ARG A 157 13.27 -2.38 -16.42
N ALA A 158 11.96 -2.15 -16.28
CA ALA A 158 11.36 -1.88 -14.98
C ALA A 158 11.35 -3.15 -14.12
N LYS A 159 11.55 -2.95 -12.81
CA LYS A 159 11.46 -4.02 -11.81
C LYS A 159 10.31 -3.73 -10.86
N GLY A 160 9.65 -4.79 -10.43
CA GLY A 160 8.62 -4.77 -9.40
C GLY A 160 9.18 -4.54 -8.00
N VAL A 161 8.30 -4.52 -7.02
CA VAL A 161 8.64 -4.45 -5.60
C VAL A 161 9.53 -5.64 -5.24
N GLY A 162 10.57 -5.39 -4.44
CA GLY A 162 11.51 -6.46 -4.05
C GLY A 162 12.40 -6.99 -5.18
N GLY A 163 12.38 -6.37 -6.38
CA GLY A 163 13.15 -6.82 -7.54
C GLY A 163 12.43 -7.88 -8.39
N GLU A 164 11.15 -8.14 -8.09
CA GLU A 164 10.30 -9.06 -8.84
C GLU A 164 9.96 -8.53 -10.25
N THR A 165 9.17 -9.28 -11.00
CA THR A 165 8.63 -8.84 -12.29
C THR A 165 7.75 -7.61 -12.08
N TYR A 166 7.95 -6.58 -12.91
CA TYR A 166 7.10 -5.38 -12.90
C TYR A 166 5.65 -5.78 -13.20
N TYR A 167 4.71 -5.22 -12.44
CA TYR A 167 3.30 -5.63 -12.52
C TYR A 167 2.71 -5.48 -13.93
N GLY A 168 3.07 -4.42 -14.66
CA GLY A 168 2.59 -4.18 -16.02
C GLY A 168 3.07 -5.18 -17.08
N TYR A 169 3.92 -6.15 -16.72
CA TYR A 169 4.36 -7.25 -17.58
C TYR A 169 3.62 -8.57 -17.31
N ARG A 170 2.59 -8.54 -16.49
CA ARG A 170 1.78 -9.70 -16.10
C ARG A 170 0.50 -9.73 -16.95
N ASP A 171 0.09 -10.92 -17.38
CA ASP A 171 -1.08 -11.09 -18.25
C ASP A 171 -2.40 -11.14 -17.45
N ASP A 172 -2.39 -11.76 -16.26
CA ASP A 172 -3.61 -12.02 -15.45
C ASP A 172 -3.64 -11.14 -14.18
N LEU A 173 -3.21 -9.89 -14.27
CA LEU A 173 -3.00 -9.03 -13.09
C LEU A 173 -4.30 -8.77 -12.32
N ARG A 174 -5.45 -8.60 -12.98
CA ARG A 174 -6.73 -8.37 -12.32
C ARG A 174 -7.15 -9.56 -11.45
N GLU A 175 -6.98 -10.76 -11.96
CA GLU A 175 -7.27 -12.02 -11.28
C GLU A 175 -6.29 -12.25 -10.10
N GLU A 176 -5.01 -11.91 -10.27
CA GLU A 176 -4.01 -11.95 -9.20
C GLU A 176 -4.36 -10.97 -8.06
N VAL A 177 -4.81 -9.76 -8.40
CA VAL A 177 -5.27 -8.76 -7.43
C VAL A 177 -6.50 -9.28 -6.68
N ALA A 178 -7.53 -9.79 -7.39
CA ALA A 178 -8.72 -10.36 -6.76
C ALA A 178 -8.39 -11.53 -5.81
N ALA A 179 -7.48 -12.43 -6.23
CA ALA A 179 -6.98 -13.51 -5.39
C ALA A 179 -6.22 -12.99 -4.15
N SER A 180 -5.50 -11.87 -4.27
CA SER A 180 -4.81 -11.23 -3.15
C SER A 180 -5.78 -10.64 -2.14
N PHE A 181 -6.87 -10.02 -2.56
CA PHE A 181 -7.96 -9.58 -1.69
C PHE A 181 -8.52 -10.74 -0.86
N ALA A 182 -8.89 -11.85 -1.52
CA ALA A 182 -9.43 -13.03 -0.85
C ALA A 182 -8.44 -13.64 0.16
N ARG A 183 -7.18 -13.82 -0.25
CA ARG A 183 -6.10 -14.40 0.58
C ARG A 183 -5.77 -13.53 1.79
N LEU A 184 -5.96 -12.22 1.69
CA LEU A 184 -5.72 -11.26 2.77
C LEU A 184 -6.95 -11.04 3.67
N GLY A 185 -8.05 -11.76 3.42
CA GLY A 185 -9.23 -11.80 4.28
C GLY A 185 -10.25 -10.68 4.04
N VAL A 186 -10.17 -10.06 2.86
CA VAL A 186 -11.12 -9.01 2.40
C VAL A 186 -11.60 -9.33 0.97
N PRO A 187 -12.25 -10.51 0.74
CA PRO A 187 -12.70 -10.90 -0.60
C PRO A 187 -13.63 -9.86 -1.19
N THR A 188 -13.46 -9.56 -2.47
CA THR A 188 -14.11 -8.43 -3.16
C THR A 188 -15.62 -8.42 -3.04
N GLY A 189 -16.27 -9.59 -3.21
CA GLY A 189 -17.73 -9.72 -3.12
C GLY A 189 -18.30 -9.53 -1.71
N GLU A 190 -17.55 -9.90 -0.66
CA GLU A 190 -18.01 -9.77 0.73
C GLU A 190 -17.70 -8.36 1.30
N HIS A 191 -16.79 -7.64 0.66
CA HIS A 191 -16.35 -6.30 1.10
C HIS A 191 -16.76 -5.20 0.14
N ASP A 192 -17.72 -5.45 -0.76
CA ASP A 192 -18.22 -4.47 -1.72
C ASP A 192 -17.07 -3.72 -2.42
N VAL A 193 -16.20 -4.49 -3.09
CA VAL A 193 -15.06 -4.00 -3.87
C VAL A 193 -15.25 -4.37 -5.33
N GLU A 194 -15.23 -3.37 -6.18
CA GLU A 194 -15.32 -3.52 -7.62
C GLU A 194 -13.96 -3.23 -8.27
N LEU A 195 -13.39 -4.23 -8.98
CA LEU A 195 -12.17 -4.08 -9.77
C LEU A 195 -12.55 -3.76 -11.22
N ILE A 196 -12.32 -2.51 -11.64
CA ILE A 196 -12.76 -1.96 -12.92
C ILE A 196 -11.53 -1.82 -13.82
N ALA A 197 -11.49 -2.64 -14.88
CA ALA A 197 -10.37 -2.69 -15.81
C ALA A 197 -10.57 -1.74 -16.98
N GLY A 198 -9.57 -0.90 -17.26
CA GLY A 198 -9.53 0.02 -18.39
C GLY A 198 -8.87 1.34 -18.08
N LEU A 199 -8.77 2.20 -19.09
CA LEU A 199 -8.26 3.55 -18.94
C LEU A 199 -9.22 4.41 -18.11
N PHE A 200 -8.71 5.35 -17.35
CA PHE A 200 -9.53 6.21 -16.47
C PHE A 200 -10.53 7.06 -17.25
N GLU A 201 -10.16 7.52 -18.45
CA GLU A 201 -11.03 8.25 -19.37
C GLU A 201 -12.22 7.43 -19.87
N ASP A 202 -12.12 6.11 -19.89
CA ASP A 202 -13.20 5.24 -20.35
C ASP A 202 -14.05 4.71 -19.18
N THR A 203 -13.44 4.54 -18.00
CA THR A 203 -14.03 3.74 -16.92
C THR A 203 -14.52 4.55 -15.73
N ILE A 204 -13.90 5.69 -15.40
CA ILE A 204 -14.39 6.53 -14.30
C ILE A 204 -15.64 7.29 -14.75
N THR A 205 -16.81 6.68 -14.61
CA THR A 205 -18.13 7.24 -14.96
C THR A 205 -18.99 7.41 -13.70
N LEU A 206 -18.37 7.86 -12.60
CA LEU A 206 -19.02 8.06 -11.31
C LEU A 206 -20.11 9.13 -11.39
N ASP A 207 -21.26 8.85 -10.75
CA ASP A 207 -22.38 9.77 -10.54
C ASP A 207 -22.82 9.87 -9.05
N GLU A 208 -22.15 9.10 -8.19
CA GLU A 208 -22.43 9.02 -6.76
C GLU A 208 -21.42 9.84 -5.91
N PRO A 209 -21.80 10.28 -4.70
CA PRO A 209 -20.93 11.04 -3.82
C PRO A 209 -19.65 10.26 -3.46
N VAL A 210 -18.49 10.93 -3.39
CA VAL A 210 -17.20 10.35 -3.04
C VAL A 210 -16.73 10.88 -1.70
N ALA A 211 -16.38 9.98 -0.78
CA ALA A 211 -15.82 10.32 0.52
C ALA A 211 -14.28 10.35 0.50
N LEU A 212 -13.67 9.43 -0.24
CA LEU A 212 -12.22 9.32 -0.41
C LEU A 212 -11.89 8.93 -1.85
N ALA A 213 -10.90 9.58 -2.42
CA ALA A 213 -10.20 9.08 -3.59
C ALA A 213 -8.69 9.00 -3.31
N HIS A 214 -8.08 7.84 -3.51
CA HIS A 214 -6.64 7.66 -3.57
C HIS A 214 -6.23 7.61 -5.03
N LEU A 215 -5.43 8.59 -5.47
CA LEU A 215 -4.98 8.73 -6.86
C LEU A 215 -3.49 8.42 -6.96
N ASP A 216 -3.16 7.35 -7.67
CA ASP A 216 -1.81 6.86 -7.99
C ASP A 216 -1.74 6.65 -9.52
N GLY A 217 -1.99 7.74 -10.26
CA GLY A 217 -2.12 7.75 -11.72
C GLY A 217 -0.85 8.16 -12.47
N ASP A 218 0.25 8.42 -11.75
CA ASP A 218 1.59 8.80 -12.22
C ASP A 218 1.61 10.05 -13.14
N TRP A 219 0.87 10.06 -14.27
CA TRP A 219 1.00 10.99 -15.38
C TRP A 219 0.01 12.17 -15.32
N TYR A 220 0.29 13.19 -16.13
CA TYR A 220 -0.55 14.40 -16.21
C TYR A 220 -1.98 14.08 -16.63
N GLU A 221 -2.18 13.41 -17.77
CA GLU A 221 -3.53 13.17 -18.31
C GLU A 221 -4.35 12.23 -17.40
N SER A 222 -3.73 11.20 -16.87
CA SER A 222 -4.34 10.27 -15.91
C SER A 222 -4.82 11.01 -14.65
N THR A 223 -3.94 11.84 -14.08
CA THR A 223 -4.26 12.66 -12.89
C THR A 223 -5.35 13.67 -13.21
N MET A 224 -5.27 14.40 -14.32
CA MET A 224 -6.26 15.40 -14.73
C MET A 224 -7.64 14.76 -14.97
N THR A 225 -7.68 13.60 -15.60
CA THR A 225 -8.93 12.84 -15.80
C THR A 225 -9.57 12.47 -14.46
N CYS A 226 -8.79 11.90 -13.54
CA CYS A 226 -9.28 11.56 -12.19
C CYS A 226 -9.82 12.80 -11.46
N LEU A 227 -9.06 13.90 -11.44
CA LEU A 227 -9.47 15.14 -10.77
C LEU A 227 -10.75 15.72 -11.38
N THR A 228 -10.85 15.74 -12.71
CA THR A 228 -12.02 16.28 -13.41
C THR A 228 -13.29 15.50 -13.11
N ARG A 229 -13.21 14.18 -12.98
CA ARG A 229 -14.37 13.30 -12.78
C ARG A 229 -14.72 13.09 -11.32
N ILE A 230 -13.74 13.13 -10.41
CA ILE A 230 -13.94 12.77 -9.01
C ILE A 230 -14.11 14.01 -8.12
N ALA A 231 -13.30 15.07 -8.31
CA ALA A 231 -13.34 16.22 -7.40
C ALA A 231 -14.72 16.92 -7.31
N PRO A 232 -15.54 17.03 -8.38
CA PRO A 232 -16.88 17.57 -8.28
C PRO A 232 -17.82 16.76 -7.39
N LEU A 233 -17.59 15.45 -7.25
CA LEU A 233 -18.41 14.52 -6.49
C LEU A 233 -17.96 14.38 -5.02
N LEU A 234 -16.85 15.02 -4.65
CA LEU A 234 -16.35 14.95 -3.29
C LEU A 234 -17.36 15.61 -2.33
N VAL A 235 -17.75 14.87 -1.30
CA VAL A 235 -18.62 15.43 -0.24
C VAL A 235 -17.84 16.42 0.65
N PRO A 236 -18.50 17.40 1.34
CA PRO A 236 -17.84 18.21 2.35
C PRO A 236 -17.12 17.34 3.38
N GLY A 237 -15.83 17.61 3.67
CA GLY A 237 -14.96 16.78 4.50
C GLY A 237 -14.33 15.58 3.77
N GLY A 238 -14.80 15.25 2.58
CA GLY A 238 -14.20 14.22 1.72
C GLY A 238 -12.80 14.61 1.23
N ARG A 239 -11.99 13.62 0.81
CA ARG A 239 -10.57 13.81 0.50
C ARG A 239 -10.13 13.15 -0.79
N ILE A 240 -9.20 13.80 -1.45
CA ILE A 240 -8.33 13.21 -2.47
C ILE A 240 -6.93 13.07 -1.86
N VAL A 241 -6.35 11.89 -1.92
CA VAL A 241 -4.96 11.60 -1.52
C VAL A 241 -4.17 11.35 -2.79
N LEU A 242 -3.12 12.14 -3.01
CA LEU A 242 -2.29 12.13 -4.22
C LEU A 242 -0.95 11.45 -3.93
N ASP A 243 -0.72 10.25 -4.46
CA ASP A 243 0.51 9.50 -4.20
C ASP A 243 1.73 10.14 -4.89
N ASP A 244 1.54 10.66 -6.08
CA ASP A 244 2.62 11.04 -7.00
C ASP A 244 2.92 12.53 -7.08
N TYR A 245 2.20 13.39 -6.35
CA TYR A 245 2.38 14.85 -6.44
C TYR A 245 3.82 15.31 -6.21
N ASP A 246 4.54 14.67 -5.29
CA ASP A 246 5.94 15.01 -5.00
C ASP A 246 6.94 14.22 -5.83
N LYS A 247 6.47 13.24 -6.61
CA LYS A 247 7.32 12.30 -7.32
C LYS A 247 7.42 12.59 -8.82
N TRP A 248 6.28 12.87 -9.48
CA TRP A 248 6.23 13.07 -10.91
C TRP A 248 5.79 14.49 -11.29
N SER A 249 6.54 15.09 -12.23
CA SER A 249 6.26 16.45 -12.70
C SER A 249 4.90 16.58 -13.36
N GLY A 250 4.44 15.55 -14.11
CA GLY A 250 3.12 15.51 -14.75
C GLY A 250 1.98 15.54 -13.75
N CYS A 251 2.00 14.65 -12.74
CA CYS A 251 1.01 14.64 -11.67
C CYS A 251 0.94 16.02 -10.97
N ARG A 252 2.08 16.58 -10.59
CA ARG A 252 2.14 17.91 -9.94
C ARG A 252 1.51 18.98 -10.82
N ALA A 253 1.86 19.03 -12.10
CA ALA A 253 1.34 20.03 -13.04
C ALA A 253 -0.19 19.92 -13.18
N ALA A 254 -0.72 18.72 -13.26
CA ALA A 254 -2.17 18.47 -13.33
C ALA A 254 -2.89 18.98 -12.08
N VAL A 255 -2.38 18.66 -10.88
CA VAL A 255 -2.97 19.08 -9.61
C VAL A 255 -2.93 20.60 -9.45
N ASP A 256 -1.78 21.23 -9.69
CA ASP A 256 -1.60 22.66 -9.56
C ASP A 256 -2.50 23.42 -10.54
N GLU A 257 -2.62 22.95 -11.79
CA GLU A 257 -3.51 23.53 -12.79
C GLU A 257 -4.98 23.33 -12.42
N PHE A 258 -5.38 22.11 -12.06
CA PHE A 258 -6.77 21.82 -11.76
C PHE A 258 -7.30 22.65 -10.60
N PHE A 259 -6.53 22.83 -9.53
CA PHE A 259 -6.96 23.58 -8.35
C PHE A 259 -6.63 25.06 -8.42
N SER A 260 -5.95 25.54 -9.47
CA SER A 260 -5.68 26.97 -9.65
C SER A 260 -6.97 27.78 -9.70
N GLY A 261 -7.13 28.70 -8.75
CA GLY A 261 -8.33 29.55 -8.65
C GLY A 261 -9.64 28.83 -8.25
N ARG A 262 -9.62 27.54 -7.94
CA ARG A 262 -10.80 26.80 -7.46
C ARG A 262 -10.94 26.95 -5.95
N GLY A 263 -12.04 27.57 -5.52
CA GLY A 263 -12.43 27.61 -4.11
C GLY A 263 -13.05 26.30 -3.63
N GLY A 264 -13.29 26.21 -2.30
CA GLY A 264 -13.98 25.07 -1.68
C GLY A 264 -13.10 23.83 -1.46
N PHE A 265 -11.78 23.99 -1.55
CA PHE A 265 -10.79 22.96 -1.23
C PHE A 265 -9.66 23.57 -0.41
N HIS A 266 -9.06 22.76 0.47
CA HIS A 266 -7.83 23.11 1.14
C HIS A 266 -6.84 21.95 1.09
N PHE A 267 -5.55 22.28 1.20
CA PHE A 267 -4.45 21.33 1.05
C PHE A 267 -3.85 21.01 2.40
N GLU A 268 -3.71 19.72 2.70
CA GLU A 268 -3.05 19.20 3.89
C GLU A 268 -1.82 18.39 3.50
N ARG A 269 -0.65 18.78 4.00
CA ARG A 269 0.57 17.98 3.89
C ARG A 269 0.63 16.98 5.03
N ARG A 270 0.50 15.69 4.69
CA ARG A 270 0.63 14.55 5.59
C ARG A 270 1.74 13.62 5.08
N SER A 271 1.53 12.30 5.09
CA SER A 271 2.45 11.36 4.45
C SER A 271 2.47 11.54 2.93
N ARG A 272 1.39 12.07 2.39
CA ARG A 272 1.16 12.50 1.01
C ARG A 272 0.48 13.87 0.99
N LEU A 273 0.24 14.42 -0.21
CA LEU A 273 -0.62 15.59 -0.36
C LEU A 273 -2.08 15.14 -0.31
N HIS A 274 -2.85 15.74 0.58
CA HIS A 274 -4.30 15.59 0.66
C HIS A 274 -4.97 16.87 0.20
N VAL A 275 -6.02 16.73 -0.60
CA VAL A 275 -6.94 17.81 -0.97
C VAL A 275 -8.28 17.50 -0.31
N VAL A 276 -8.74 18.40 0.53
CA VAL A 276 -9.97 18.21 1.32
C VAL A 276 -11.04 19.17 0.83
N ARG A 277 -12.25 18.67 0.63
CA ARG A 277 -13.42 19.49 0.31
C ARG A 277 -13.86 20.25 1.55
N ALA A 278 -13.99 21.59 1.45
CA ALA A 278 -14.48 22.45 2.52
C ALA A 278 -15.99 22.28 2.77
#